data_d312775958866afa693a00d8073381f5
#
_entry.id   d312775958866afa693a00d8073381f5
#
_cell.length_a   1.000
_cell.length_b   1.000
_cell.length_c   1.000
_cell.angle_alpha   90.00
_cell.angle_beta   90.00
_cell.angle_gamma   90.00
#
_symmetry.space_group_name_H-M   'P 1'
#
loop_
_entity.id
_entity.type
_entity.pdbx_description
1 polymer ?
#
loop_
_entity_poly.entity_id
_entity_poly.type
_entity_poly.pdbx_seq_one_letter_code
_entity_poly.pdbx_strand_id
1 'polypeptide(L)'
;SIFYCEYQNICVTLHQIRAFMNITLTYQRRQTTTTHVGGLSIGSKFPVRIQTMANTSTNNIEDSVTQAKHCVAAGSELLRFTTQGMREVESLALIHQALDGMVPLVADIHFQSDVADAAAQVVEKVRINPGNYIDPARKFKQIDYTEEEYQAELERLRNRFVLLINICKEHKT
;
A
#
# COMPACT_ATOMS: atom_id res chain seq x y z
N SER A 1 20.61 27.02 13.92
CA SER A 1 19.47 27.75 14.54
C SER A 1 18.89 28.83 13.61
N ILE A 2 19.66 29.35 12.66
CA ILE A 2 19.24 30.41 11.71
C ILE A 2 18.25 29.82 10.67
N PHE A 3 18.46 28.61 10.20
CA PHE A 3 17.56 27.94 9.24
C PHE A 3 16.17 27.65 9.81
N TYR A 4 16.06 27.38 11.10
CA TYR A 4 14.77 27.08 11.73
C TYR A 4 13.89 28.36 11.87
N CYS A 5 14.51 29.53 12.00
CA CYS A 5 13.81 30.79 12.12
C CYS A 5 13.24 31.28 10.77
N GLU A 6 13.92 31.01 9.65
CA GLU A 6 13.45 31.35 8.31
C GLU A 6 12.22 30.50 7.88
N TYR A 7 12.21 29.20 8.20
CA TYR A 7 11.07 28.34 7.91
C TYR A 7 9.80 28.75 8.69
N GLN A 8 9.94 29.13 9.95
CA GLN A 8 8.80 29.62 10.73
C GLN A 8 8.27 30.95 10.19
N ASN A 9 9.12 31.85 9.74
CA ASN A 9 8.70 33.12 9.16
C ASN A 9 7.98 32.94 7.81
N ILE A 10 8.41 32.02 6.97
CA ILE A 10 7.73 31.68 5.70
C ILE A 10 6.36 31.07 5.98
N CYS A 11 6.24 30.19 6.97
CA CYS A 11 4.97 29.58 7.34
C CYS A 11 3.95 30.61 7.89
N VAL A 12 4.41 31.54 8.72
CA VAL A 12 3.62 32.65 9.26
C VAL A 12 3.19 33.60 8.15
N THR A 13 4.10 33.93 7.22
CA THR A 13 3.81 34.84 6.11
C THR A 13 2.79 34.21 5.13
N LEU A 14 2.89 32.93 4.84
CA LEU A 14 1.91 32.21 4.01
C LEU A 14 0.53 32.16 4.67
N HIS A 15 0.48 31.98 5.97
CA HIS A 15 -0.79 31.99 6.72
C HIS A 15 -1.42 33.40 6.75
N GLN A 16 -0.63 34.43 6.92
CA GLN A 16 -1.07 35.84 6.88
C GLN A 16 -1.48 36.26 5.47
N ILE A 17 -0.78 35.87 4.42
CA ILE A 17 -1.13 36.12 3.03
C ILE A 17 -2.47 35.42 2.70
N ARG A 18 -2.70 34.20 3.19
CA ARG A 18 -3.96 33.48 3.01
C ARG A 18 -5.15 34.18 3.68
N ALA A 19 -4.92 34.73 4.84
CA ALA A 19 -5.94 35.53 5.55
C ALA A 19 -6.21 36.88 4.86
N PHE A 20 -5.19 37.50 4.27
CA PHE A 20 -5.31 38.83 3.62
C PHE A 20 -5.92 38.79 2.21
N MET A 21 -5.71 37.69 1.46
CA MET A 21 -6.18 37.59 0.07
C MET A 21 -7.61 37.04 -0.07
N ASN A 22 -8.28 36.66 1.02
CA ASN A 22 -9.63 36.04 0.98
C ASN A 22 -9.78 34.95 -0.09
N ILE A 23 -8.68 34.28 -0.42
CA ILE A 23 -8.68 33.15 -1.35
C ILE A 23 -9.25 31.96 -0.60
N THR A 24 -10.54 31.85 -0.53
CA THR A 24 -11.22 30.60 -0.24
C THR A 24 -10.95 29.66 -1.40
N LEU A 25 -9.91 28.86 -1.27
CA LEU A 25 -9.75 27.72 -2.15
C LEU A 25 -10.93 26.79 -1.88
N THR A 26 -11.98 26.93 -2.68
CA THR A 26 -13.16 26.06 -2.67
C THR A 26 -12.81 24.70 -3.26
N TYR A 27 -11.76 24.07 -2.72
CA TYR A 27 -11.41 22.70 -3.11
C TYR A 27 -12.42 21.75 -2.47
N GLN A 28 -13.26 21.15 -3.29
CA GLN A 28 -14.10 20.03 -2.89
C GLN A 28 -13.42 18.71 -3.28
N ARG A 29 -13.15 17.87 -2.29
CA ARG A 29 -12.66 16.51 -2.57
C ARG A 29 -13.73 15.73 -3.34
N ARG A 30 -13.30 15.08 -4.41
CA ARG A 30 -14.14 14.14 -5.15
C ARG A 30 -14.72 13.09 -4.19
N GLN A 31 -16.00 12.82 -4.29
CA GLN A 31 -16.63 11.75 -3.54
C GLN A 31 -16.12 10.39 -4.03
N THR A 32 -15.64 9.58 -3.10
CA THR A 32 -15.17 8.22 -3.36
C THR A 32 -15.86 7.26 -2.39
N THR A 33 -15.88 5.98 -2.76
CA THR A 33 -16.30 4.91 -1.85
C THR A 33 -15.35 4.83 -0.66
N THR A 34 -15.85 4.38 0.47
CA THR A 34 -15.04 4.08 1.65
C THR A 34 -14.53 2.65 1.56
N THR A 35 -13.24 2.48 1.81
CA THR A 35 -12.57 1.19 1.94
C THR A 35 -11.93 1.09 3.32
N HIS A 36 -11.88 -0.11 3.88
CA HIS A 36 -11.27 -0.38 5.16
C HIS A 36 -9.99 -1.21 4.95
N VAL A 37 -8.94 -0.86 5.71
CA VAL A 37 -7.69 -1.61 5.78
C VAL A 37 -7.39 -1.82 7.25
N GLY A 38 -7.69 -3.00 7.76
CA GLY A 38 -7.74 -3.23 9.20
C GLY A 38 -8.70 -2.24 9.89
N GLY A 39 -8.21 -1.54 10.90
CA GLY A 39 -8.97 -0.50 11.60
C GLY A 39 -9.04 0.87 10.90
N LEU A 40 -8.36 1.05 9.76
CA LEU A 40 -8.31 2.33 9.05
C LEU A 40 -9.39 2.45 7.99
N SER A 41 -10.06 3.61 7.94
CA SER A 41 -10.98 3.96 6.87
C SER A 41 -10.30 4.91 5.87
N ILE A 42 -10.40 4.59 4.59
CA ILE A 42 -9.84 5.33 3.46
C ILE A 42 -10.98 5.77 2.54
N GLY A 43 -11.00 7.03 2.17
CA GLY A 43 -12.02 7.60 1.28
C GLY A 43 -12.18 9.10 1.44
N SER A 44 -13.04 9.72 0.63
CA SER A 44 -13.21 11.19 0.60
C SER A 44 -13.67 11.79 1.93
N LYS A 45 -14.35 11.01 2.76
CA LYS A 45 -14.87 11.45 4.07
C LYS A 45 -13.82 11.39 5.19
N PHE A 46 -12.68 10.76 4.94
CA PHE A 46 -11.61 10.54 5.92
C PHE A 46 -10.36 11.35 5.59
N PRO A 47 -9.49 11.61 6.57
CA PRO A 47 -8.21 12.29 6.30
C PRO A 47 -7.32 11.47 5.37
N VAL A 48 -6.35 12.15 4.74
CA VAL A 48 -5.30 11.48 3.97
C VAL A 48 -4.48 10.62 4.91
N ARG A 49 -4.27 9.35 4.56
CA ARG A 49 -3.53 8.38 5.37
C ARG A 49 -2.05 8.40 5.04
N ILE A 50 -1.23 8.23 6.06
CA ILE A 50 0.23 8.20 5.94
C ILE A 50 0.69 6.76 5.84
N GLN A 51 1.19 6.39 4.66
CA GLN A 51 1.79 5.07 4.43
C GLN A 51 3.30 5.20 4.24
N THR A 52 4.05 4.36 4.95
CA THR A 52 5.51 4.26 4.83
C THR A 52 5.89 2.90 4.26
N MET A 53 6.95 2.86 3.45
CA MET A 53 7.53 1.60 2.98
C MET A 53 8.76 1.25 3.81
N ALA A 54 8.83 0.04 4.32
CA ALA A 54 10.00 -0.48 5.00
C ALA A 54 11.18 -0.63 4.02
N ASN A 55 12.38 -0.39 4.48
CA ASN A 55 13.62 -0.56 3.72
C ASN A 55 14.51 -1.69 4.27
N THR A 56 14.09 -2.33 5.35
CA THR A 56 14.71 -3.55 5.87
C THR A 56 14.40 -4.74 4.96
N SER A 57 15.21 -5.77 5.01
CA SER A 57 14.83 -7.07 4.44
C SER A 57 13.65 -7.63 5.22
N THR A 58 12.56 -7.97 4.54
CA THR A 58 11.37 -8.57 5.18
C THR A 58 11.72 -9.87 5.92
N ASN A 59 12.75 -10.58 5.46
CA ASN A 59 13.23 -11.81 6.13
C ASN A 59 14.07 -11.54 7.40
N ASN A 60 14.44 -10.29 7.67
CA ASN A 60 15.00 -9.89 8.97
C ASN A 60 13.89 -9.35 9.85
N ILE A 61 13.28 -10.23 10.62
CA ILE A 61 12.08 -9.93 11.43
C ILE A 61 12.39 -8.91 12.52
N GLU A 62 13.51 -9.02 13.21
CA GLU A 62 13.88 -8.14 14.33
C GLU A 62 14.06 -6.69 13.87
N ASP A 63 14.85 -6.47 12.81
CA ASP A 63 15.07 -5.15 12.24
C ASP A 63 13.76 -4.58 11.66
N SER A 64 12.95 -5.43 11.02
CA SER A 64 11.66 -5.01 10.44
C SER A 64 10.66 -4.58 11.51
N VAL A 65 10.57 -5.30 12.63
CA VAL A 65 9.72 -4.91 13.78
C VAL A 65 10.23 -3.63 14.42
N THR A 66 11.56 -3.49 14.57
CA THR A 66 12.16 -2.28 15.14
C THR A 66 11.90 -1.07 14.25
N GLN A 67 12.10 -1.20 12.93
CA GLN A 67 11.77 -0.14 11.98
C GLN A 67 10.28 0.20 11.98
N ALA A 68 9.41 -0.80 12.03
CA ALA A 68 7.96 -0.61 12.09
C ALA A 68 7.57 0.26 13.29
N LYS A 69 8.08 -0.04 14.48
CA LYS A 69 7.82 0.74 15.70
C LYS A 69 8.29 2.19 15.56
N HIS A 70 9.46 2.43 14.96
CA HIS A 70 9.96 3.78 14.70
C HIS A 70 9.07 4.54 13.70
N CYS A 71 8.62 3.88 12.62
CA CYS A 71 7.72 4.49 11.64
C CYS A 71 6.37 4.87 12.26
N VAL A 72 5.80 4.00 13.10
CA VAL A 72 4.54 4.28 13.81
C VAL A 72 4.73 5.45 14.79
N ALA A 73 5.83 5.48 15.55
CA ALA A 73 6.13 6.59 16.45
C ALA A 73 6.31 7.93 15.69
N ALA A 74 6.74 7.87 14.42
CA ALA A 74 6.84 9.03 13.53
C ALA A 74 5.52 9.40 12.84
N GLY A 75 4.42 8.66 13.07
CA GLY A 75 3.09 8.96 12.55
C GLY A 75 2.65 8.14 11.33
N SER A 76 3.33 7.03 11.01
CA SER A 76 2.87 6.11 9.96
C SER A 76 1.59 5.39 10.40
N GLU A 77 0.57 5.38 9.55
CA GLU A 77 -0.72 4.72 9.78
C GLU A 77 -0.84 3.40 9.02
N LEU A 78 0.01 3.17 8.02
CA LEU A 78 0.12 1.94 7.22
C LEU A 78 1.59 1.63 6.97
N LEU A 79 1.97 0.36 7.03
CA LEU A 79 3.34 -0.05 6.78
C LEU A 79 3.41 -1.07 5.64
N ARG A 80 4.21 -0.79 4.62
CA ARG A 80 4.33 -1.62 3.43
C ARG A 80 5.67 -2.34 3.40
N PHE A 81 5.63 -3.64 3.19
CA PHE A 81 6.79 -4.52 3.07
C PHE A 81 6.88 -5.14 1.69
N THR A 82 8.09 -5.23 1.15
CA THR A 82 8.35 -5.96 -0.10
C THR A 82 8.19 -7.45 0.14
N THR A 83 7.38 -8.11 -0.70
CA THR A 83 7.06 -9.54 -0.57
C THR A 83 7.28 -10.22 -1.92
N GLN A 84 8.45 -10.85 -2.09
CA GLN A 84 8.89 -11.41 -3.37
C GLN A 84 8.66 -12.92 -3.49
N GLY A 85 8.34 -13.60 -2.40
CA GLY A 85 8.14 -15.04 -2.38
C GLY A 85 7.48 -15.51 -1.09
N MET A 86 7.28 -16.83 -0.98
CA MET A 86 6.60 -17.46 0.17
C MET A 86 7.36 -17.24 1.48
N ARG A 87 8.69 -17.19 1.43
CA ARG A 87 9.51 -16.94 2.61
C ARG A 87 9.23 -15.57 3.24
N GLU A 88 9.02 -14.54 2.41
CA GLU A 88 8.66 -13.22 2.89
C GLU A 88 7.23 -13.21 3.47
N VAL A 89 6.32 -14.04 2.98
CA VAL A 89 4.98 -14.20 3.56
C VAL A 89 5.06 -14.80 4.97
N GLU A 90 5.86 -15.85 5.16
CA GLU A 90 6.11 -16.45 6.48
C GLU A 90 6.71 -15.40 7.45
N SER A 91 7.68 -14.63 6.97
CA SER A 91 8.29 -13.56 7.74
C SER A 91 7.29 -12.45 8.09
N LEU A 92 6.41 -12.07 7.16
CA LEU A 92 5.34 -11.11 7.42
C LEU A 92 4.36 -11.59 8.48
N ALA A 93 4.03 -12.87 8.51
CA ALA A 93 3.18 -13.44 9.56
C ALA A 93 3.81 -13.24 10.96
N LEU A 94 5.11 -13.46 11.08
CA LEU A 94 5.84 -13.26 12.34
C LEU A 94 5.96 -11.76 12.70
N ILE A 95 6.20 -10.89 11.72
CA ILE A 95 6.22 -9.43 11.93
C ILE A 95 4.84 -8.95 12.38
N HIS A 96 3.77 -9.40 11.72
CA HIS A 96 2.39 -9.06 12.05
C HIS A 96 2.06 -9.48 13.49
N GLN A 97 2.42 -10.70 13.86
CA GLN A 97 2.24 -11.20 15.24
C GLN A 97 3.03 -10.37 16.26
N ALA A 98 4.28 -10.01 15.96
CA ALA A 98 5.15 -9.23 16.86
C ALA A 98 4.69 -7.77 17.02
N LEU A 99 3.96 -7.22 16.05
CA LEU A 99 3.38 -5.88 16.10
C LEU A 99 2.00 -5.84 16.77
N ASP A 100 1.36 -6.97 16.97
CA ASP A 100 0.09 -7.14 17.73
C ASP A 100 -0.97 -6.08 17.39
N GLY A 101 -1.25 -5.88 16.09
CA GLY A 101 -2.24 -4.93 15.62
C GLY A 101 -1.88 -3.44 15.75
N MET A 102 -0.62 -3.13 16.08
CA MET A 102 -0.12 -1.74 16.23
C MET A 102 -0.34 -0.91 14.97
N VAL A 103 -0.19 -1.51 13.79
CA VAL A 103 -0.33 -0.87 12.49
C VAL A 103 -0.73 -1.90 11.43
N PRO A 104 -1.68 -1.59 10.53
CA PRO A 104 -2.00 -2.47 9.41
C PRO A 104 -0.82 -2.63 8.47
N LEU A 105 -0.59 -3.86 8.01
CA LEU A 105 0.50 -4.20 7.09
C LEU A 105 0.01 -4.29 5.65
N VAL A 106 0.89 -3.91 4.73
CA VAL A 106 0.66 -3.99 3.30
C VAL A 106 1.75 -4.85 2.66
N ALA A 107 1.38 -5.97 2.06
CA ALA A 107 2.29 -6.78 1.27
C ALA A 107 2.40 -6.22 -0.15
N ASP A 108 3.62 -5.90 -0.58
CA ASP A 108 3.91 -5.42 -1.92
C ASP A 108 4.43 -6.56 -2.80
N ILE A 109 3.55 -7.06 -3.66
CA ILE A 109 3.79 -8.30 -4.42
C ILE A 109 3.97 -7.99 -5.90
N HIS A 110 4.97 -8.61 -6.47
CA HIS A 110 5.32 -8.49 -7.88
C HIS A 110 5.43 -9.89 -8.52
N PHE A 111 4.85 -10.08 -9.70
CA PHE A 111 4.99 -11.24 -10.58
C PHE A 111 4.51 -12.62 -10.06
N GLN A 112 4.06 -12.74 -8.82
CA GLN A 112 3.71 -14.02 -8.23
C GLN A 112 2.31 -13.98 -7.63
N SER A 113 1.38 -14.55 -8.34
CA SER A 113 -0.03 -14.54 -7.93
C SER A 113 -0.33 -15.47 -6.75
N ASP A 114 0.40 -16.57 -6.60
CA ASP A 114 0.31 -17.48 -5.45
C ASP A 114 0.82 -16.85 -4.15
N VAL A 115 1.87 -16.03 -4.24
CA VAL A 115 2.36 -15.23 -3.11
C VAL A 115 1.31 -14.20 -2.67
N ALA A 116 0.55 -13.63 -3.62
CA ALA A 116 -0.53 -12.70 -3.29
C ALA A 116 -1.67 -13.38 -2.53
N ASP A 117 -2.03 -14.61 -2.92
CA ASP A 117 -3.05 -15.40 -2.23
C ASP A 117 -2.63 -15.74 -0.80
N ALA A 118 -1.39 -16.15 -0.61
CA ALA A 118 -0.86 -16.45 0.71
C ALA A 118 -0.75 -15.20 1.60
N ALA A 119 -0.26 -14.09 1.05
CA ALA A 119 -0.13 -12.82 1.78
C ALA A 119 -1.49 -12.24 2.18
N ALA A 120 -2.54 -12.39 1.34
CA ALA A 120 -3.88 -11.94 1.65
C ALA A 120 -4.51 -12.63 2.87
N GLN A 121 -3.96 -13.75 3.32
CA GLN A 121 -4.40 -14.44 4.54
C GLN A 121 -3.69 -13.95 5.80
N VAL A 122 -2.68 -13.10 5.65
CA VAL A 122 -1.76 -12.71 6.73
C VAL A 122 -1.86 -11.22 7.05
N VAL A 123 -2.02 -10.37 6.03
CA VAL A 123 -1.97 -8.91 6.19
C VAL A 123 -3.30 -8.24 5.84
N GLU A 124 -3.49 -6.99 6.23
CA GLU A 124 -4.74 -6.24 6.01
C GLU A 124 -4.86 -5.65 4.61
N LYS A 125 -3.79 -5.70 3.81
CA LYS A 125 -3.82 -5.20 2.43
C LYS A 125 -2.75 -5.85 1.57
N VAL A 126 -3.11 -6.25 0.38
CA VAL A 126 -2.15 -6.65 -0.66
C VAL A 126 -2.09 -5.60 -1.77
N ARG A 127 -0.90 -5.33 -2.28
CA ARG A 127 -0.67 -4.50 -3.46
C ARG A 127 -0.11 -5.38 -4.56
N ILE A 128 -0.80 -5.41 -5.68
CA ILE A 128 -0.38 -6.09 -6.90
C ILE A 128 -0.32 -5.09 -8.06
N ASN A 129 0.41 -5.45 -9.12
CA ASN A 129 0.39 -4.71 -10.37
C ASN A 129 -0.33 -5.54 -11.43
N PRO A 130 -1.51 -5.12 -11.91
CA PRO A 130 -2.29 -5.89 -12.89
C PRO A 130 -1.52 -6.21 -14.18
N GLY A 131 -0.61 -5.33 -14.59
CA GLY A 131 0.16 -5.51 -15.83
C GLY A 131 1.20 -6.62 -15.79
N ASN A 132 1.52 -7.17 -14.61
CA ASN A 132 2.49 -8.26 -14.44
C ASN A 132 2.06 -9.31 -13.41
N TYR A 133 0.79 -9.30 -13.01
CA TYR A 133 0.29 -10.13 -11.92
C TYR A 133 0.28 -11.62 -12.24
N ILE A 134 -0.09 -11.97 -13.47
CA ILE A 134 -0.17 -13.37 -13.92
C ILE A 134 0.96 -13.73 -14.89
N ASP A 135 1.87 -12.80 -15.15
CA ASP A 135 2.92 -13.00 -16.11
C ASP A 135 4.12 -13.73 -15.46
N PRO A 136 4.48 -14.94 -15.90
CA PRO A 136 5.59 -15.68 -15.33
C PRO A 136 6.96 -15.09 -15.68
N ALA A 137 7.01 -14.20 -16.67
CA ALA A 137 8.25 -13.64 -17.17
C ALA A 137 8.56 -12.28 -16.54
N ARG A 138 9.65 -12.20 -15.78
CA ARG A 138 10.23 -10.92 -15.32
C ARG A 138 10.82 -10.06 -16.44
N LYS A 139 10.69 -10.49 -17.70
CA LYS A 139 11.21 -9.77 -18.88
C LYS A 139 10.05 -9.27 -19.71
N PHE A 140 9.96 -7.94 -19.85
CA PHE A 140 9.04 -7.31 -20.75
C PHE A 140 9.48 -7.60 -22.21
N LYS A 141 8.78 -8.50 -22.86
CA LYS A 141 8.86 -8.68 -24.30
C LYS A 141 7.62 -8.06 -24.90
N GLN A 142 7.80 -7.30 -25.98
CA GLN A 142 6.67 -6.89 -26.81
C GLN A 142 6.09 -8.15 -27.44
N ILE A 143 4.82 -8.42 -27.19
CA ILE A 143 4.08 -9.54 -27.77
C ILE A 143 2.94 -8.90 -28.55
N ASP A 144 2.88 -9.19 -29.83
CA ASP A 144 1.75 -8.78 -30.67
C ASP A 144 0.70 -9.89 -30.62
N TYR A 145 -0.43 -9.59 -30.00
CA TYR A 145 -1.57 -10.51 -29.86
C TYR A 145 -2.54 -10.32 -31.02
N THR A 146 -3.11 -11.41 -31.50
CA THR A 146 -4.38 -11.34 -32.25
C THR A 146 -5.51 -10.96 -31.29
N GLU A 147 -6.64 -10.50 -31.81
CA GLU A 147 -7.80 -10.13 -30.96
C GLU A 147 -8.29 -11.32 -30.11
N GLU A 148 -8.28 -12.52 -30.68
CA GLU A 148 -8.69 -13.74 -29.98
C GLU A 148 -7.74 -14.11 -28.85
N GLU A 149 -6.43 -14.02 -29.06
CA GLU A 149 -5.42 -14.25 -28.04
C GLU A 149 -5.50 -13.20 -26.92
N TYR A 150 -5.75 -11.94 -27.28
CA TYR A 150 -5.92 -10.86 -26.32
C TYR A 150 -7.14 -11.10 -25.41
N GLN A 151 -8.26 -11.52 -25.97
CA GLN A 151 -9.46 -11.85 -25.20
C GLN A 151 -9.24 -13.07 -24.29
N ALA A 152 -8.50 -14.07 -24.73
CA ALA A 152 -8.12 -15.21 -23.92
C ALA A 152 -7.24 -14.83 -22.72
N GLU A 153 -6.28 -13.92 -22.94
CA GLU A 153 -5.42 -13.39 -21.86
C GLU A 153 -6.22 -12.54 -20.85
N LEU A 154 -7.17 -11.74 -21.30
CA LEU A 154 -8.06 -10.98 -20.41
C LEU A 154 -8.90 -11.91 -19.55
N GLU A 155 -9.43 -13.00 -20.11
CA GLU A 155 -10.22 -13.98 -19.35
C GLU A 155 -9.34 -14.74 -18.34
N ARG A 156 -8.11 -15.09 -18.70
CA ARG A 156 -7.13 -15.69 -17.80
C ARG A 156 -6.83 -14.76 -16.61
N LEU A 157 -6.59 -13.48 -16.89
CA LEU A 157 -6.36 -12.46 -15.86
C LEU A 157 -7.59 -12.33 -14.94
N ARG A 158 -8.78 -12.23 -15.52
CA ARG A 158 -10.04 -12.11 -14.79
C ARG A 158 -10.25 -13.27 -13.83
N ASN A 159 -10.09 -14.49 -14.31
CA ASN A 159 -10.28 -15.70 -13.51
C ASN A 159 -9.29 -15.73 -12.33
N ARG A 160 -8.05 -15.33 -12.57
CA ARG A 160 -7.03 -15.28 -11.50
C ARG A 160 -7.31 -14.17 -10.48
N PHE A 161 -7.83 -13.03 -10.93
CA PHE A 161 -8.24 -11.92 -10.05
C PHE A 161 -9.42 -12.29 -9.15
N VAL A 162 -10.41 -13.00 -9.70
CA VAL A 162 -11.58 -13.45 -8.93
C VAL A 162 -11.16 -14.33 -7.76
N LEU A 163 -10.17 -15.20 -7.95
CA LEU A 163 -9.63 -16.02 -6.86
C LEU A 163 -9.05 -15.16 -5.74
N LEU A 164 -8.16 -14.23 -6.05
CA LEU A 164 -7.58 -13.32 -5.05
C LEU A 164 -8.65 -12.49 -4.33
N ILE A 165 -9.62 -11.94 -5.07
CA ILE A 165 -10.71 -11.14 -4.48
C ILE A 165 -11.54 -11.99 -3.50
N ASN A 166 -11.78 -13.26 -3.80
CA ASN A 166 -12.52 -14.15 -2.89
C ASN A 166 -11.72 -14.42 -1.61
N ILE A 167 -10.41 -14.66 -1.72
CA ILE A 167 -9.53 -14.80 -0.54
C ILE A 167 -9.53 -13.51 0.29
N CYS A 168 -9.38 -12.35 -0.35
CA CYS A 168 -9.44 -11.07 0.34
C CYS A 168 -10.77 -10.85 1.08
N LYS A 169 -11.90 -11.24 0.47
CA LYS A 169 -13.22 -11.15 1.13
C LYS A 169 -13.34 -12.08 2.33
N GLU A 170 -12.82 -13.29 2.23
CA GLU A 170 -12.84 -14.28 3.29
C GLU A 170 -12.01 -13.82 4.49
N HIS A 171 -10.82 -13.29 4.24
CA HIS A 171 -9.86 -12.86 5.27
C HIS A 171 -9.99 -11.38 5.65
N LYS A 172 -10.87 -10.62 5.01
CA LYS A 172 -11.10 -9.17 5.24
C LYS A 172 -9.87 -8.30 4.91
N THR A 173 -9.12 -8.73 3.93
CA THR A 173 -7.93 -8.04 3.40
C THR A 173 -8.31 -6.98 2.37
#